data_7718dcd6357b707381381af0e82a7b93
#
_entry.id   7718dcd6357b707381381af0e82a7b93
#
_cell.length_a   1.000
_cell.length_b   1.000
_cell.length_c   1.000
_cell.angle_alpha   90.00
_cell.angle_beta   90.00
_cell.angle_gamma   90.00
#
_symmetry.space_group_name_H-M   'P 1'
#
loop_
_entity.id
_entity.type
_entity.pdbx_description
1 polymer ?
#
loop_
_entity_poly.entity_id
_entity_poly.type
_entity_poly.pdbx_seq_one_letter_code
_entity_poly.pdbx_strand_id
1 'polypeptide(L)'
;MSRDWILREQGSRDWRMLPIAIVMWAASLGAHALFAWRMSDGLGTGQAKADAGAGIDVTIIGMEWPVTRILPITVASCAAVAAMIVVSFRLRIRWTGTLTVCVAVACIGSMTAIASDTIAWHDPASAQARQSSSYHEVMATVTTPVIASDQRTYDCQTDIRLSGITVDGTDVRSTVAVRVYADESYCGQLRRGAVYLLTGVLQQARYGRIPLWLLLEGKQPVAQVRAPPWHLAAIAHVQEAFFTVTEQLSDQGRVLVPGLTMGVLGQDYIGGETGPMPVNSTYAQTLENQFRQSGIMHLMAVSGGHFVLVAGLVRRLCMWMLLDRRLTALLVSGVYVLLALAMFPSDSVARAFIMGLIGALTYAMGRRTQALSALCWTVIGVLAVNPDMSASFGFALS
;
A
#
# COMPACT_ATOMS: atom_id res chain seq x y z
N MET A 1 -0.43 -14.63 44.87
CA MET A 1 -0.23 -13.80 43.64
C MET A 1 -1.39 -12.85 43.59
N SER A 2 -1.12 -11.58 43.88
CA SER A 2 -2.09 -10.60 44.31
C SER A 2 -2.93 -10.01 43.16
N ARG A 3 -4.20 -9.71 43.46
CA ARG A 3 -5.17 -8.99 42.62
C ARG A 3 -4.63 -7.67 42.01
N ASP A 4 -3.56 -7.12 42.59
CA ASP A 4 -2.89 -5.90 42.12
C ASP A 4 -2.19 -6.07 40.76
N TRP A 5 -1.88 -7.31 40.35
CA TRP A 5 -1.26 -7.58 39.04
C TRP A 5 -2.28 -7.41 37.90
N ILE A 6 -3.51 -7.87 38.10
CA ILE A 6 -4.63 -7.76 37.13
C ILE A 6 -5.06 -6.30 36.99
N LEU A 7 -5.07 -5.52 38.10
CA LEU A 7 -5.42 -4.09 38.05
C LEU A 7 -4.34 -3.22 37.37
N ARG A 8 -3.08 -3.63 37.42
CA ARG A 8 -1.99 -2.95 36.68
C ARG A 8 -2.04 -3.16 35.17
N GLU A 9 -2.61 -4.25 34.69
CA GLU A 9 -2.81 -4.48 33.25
C GLU A 9 -4.00 -3.71 32.69
N GLN A 10 -5.04 -3.42 33.49
CA GLN A 10 -6.20 -2.64 33.06
C GLN A 10 -5.89 -1.15 32.78
N GLY A 11 -4.78 -0.63 33.30
CA GLY A 11 -4.32 0.76 33.06
C GLY A 11 -3.57 1.00 31.76
N SER A 12 -3.42 -0.02 30.88
CA SER A 12 -2.59 0.06 29.67
C SER A 12 -3.30 0.55 28.41
N ARG A 13 -4.58 0.90 28.47
CA ARG A 13 -5.37 1.40 27.33
C ARG A 13 -5.30 2.91 27.28
N ASP A 14 -4.28 3.45 26.64
CA ASP A 14 -4.21 4.90 26.36
C ASP A 14 -5.03 5.24 25.11
N TRP A 15 -6.23 5.74 25.34
CA TRP A 15 -7.18 6.15 24.29
C TRP A 15 -6.91 7.55 23.74
N ARG A 16 -5.91 8.27 24.26
CA ARG A 16 -5.67 9.68 23.92
C ARG A 16 -5.31 9.87 22.45
N MET A 17 -4.62 8.90 21.86
CA MET A 17 -4.19 8.96 20.46
C MET A 17 -5.28 8.51 19.47
N LEU A 18 -6.31 7.79 19.93
CA LEU A 18 -7.33 7.22 19.06
C LEU A 18 -8.13 8.29 18.29
N PRO A 19 -8.64 9.37 18.94
CA PRO A 19 -9.34 10.43 18.23
C PRO A 19 -8.48 11.07 17.14
N ILE A 20 -7.19 11.25 17.41
CA ILE A 20 -6.22 11.85 16.49
C ILE A 20 -6.05 10.97 15.24
N ALA A 21 -5.88 9.66 15.42
CA ALA A 21 -5.75 8.70 14.31
C ALA A 21 -7.03 8.61 13.46
N ILE A 22 -8.21 8.58 14.12
CA ILE A 22 -9.51 8.57 13.42
C ILE A 22 -9.71 9.85 12.62
N VAL A 23 -9.40 11.01 13.20
CA VAL A 23 -9.53 12.30 12.51
C VAL A 23 -8.62 12.37 11.31
N MET A 24 -7.37 11.93 11.42
CA MET A 24 -6.46 11.88 10.28
C MET A 24 -6.98 10.98 9.17
N TRP A 25 -7.47 9.80 9.53
CA TRP A 25 -8.03 8.86 8.56
C TRP A 25 -9.25 9.45 7.84
N ALA A 26 -10.23 9.96 8.61
CA ALA A 26 -11.43 10.57 8.06
C ALA A 26 -11.11 11.81 7.18
N ALA A 27 -10.13 12.62 7.57
CA ALA A 27 -9.69 13.78 6.81
C ALA A 27 -9.02 13.38 5.49
N SER A 28 -8.18 12.35 5.49
CA SER A 28 -7.57 11.81 4.29
C SER A 28 -8.61 11.21 3.32
N LEU A 29 -9.52 10.37 3.81
CA LEU A 29 -10.62 9.83 3.01
C LEU A 29 -11.54 10.92 2.45
N GLY A 30 -11.89 11.89 3.26
CA GLY A 30 -12.73 13.03 2.84
C GLY A 30 -12.05 13.88 1.76
N ALA A 31 -10.75 14.04 1.84
CA ALA A 31 -9.96 14.77 0.84
C ALA A 31 -9.94 14.03 -0.50
N HIS A 32 -9.67 12.73 -0.52
CA HIS A 32 -9.75 11.90 -1.74
C HIS A 32 -11.15 11.91 -2.36
N ALA A 33 -12.19 11.74 -1.54
CA ALA A 33 -13.58 11.77 -2.02
C ALA A 33 -13.95 13.15 -2.62
N LEU A 34 -13.55 14.24 -1.98
CA LEU A 34 -13.79 15.60 -2.46
C LEU A 34 -13.04 15.88 -3.77
N PHE A 35 -11.79 15.40 -3.88
CA PHE A 35 -11.01 15.52 -5.10
C PHE A 35 -11.68 14.75 -6.25
N ALA A 36 -12.04 13.49 -6.03
CA ALA A 36 -12.71 12.65 -7.02
C ALA A 36 -14.04 13.26 -7.49
N TRP A 37 -14.86 13.77 -6.57
CA TRP A 37 -16.11 14.44 -6.88
C TRP A 37 -15.89 15.70 -7.73
N ARG A 38 -14.94 16.54 -7.37
CA ARG A 38 -14.60 17.76 -8.14
C ARG A 38 -14.14 17.45 -9.56
N MET A 39 -13.36 16.38 -9.74
CA MET A 39 -12.86 15.99 -11.05
C MET A 39 -13.94 15.33 -11.91
N SER A 40 -14.89 14.60 -11.32
CA SER A 40 -16.04 14.05 -12.06
C SER A 40 -16.99 15.11 -12.60
N ASP A 41 -17.25 16.17 -11.83
CA ASP A 41 -18.09 17.29 -12.28
C ASP A 41 -17.43 18.05 -13.45
N GLY A 42 -16.10 18.19 -13.44
CA GLY A 42 -15.34 18.81 -14.52
C GLY A 42 -15.38 18.05 -15.84
N LEU A 43 -15.42 16.72 -15.78
CA LEU A 43 -15.53 15.85 -16.98
C LEU A 43 -16.94 15.89 -17.57
N GLY A 44 -17.99 15.92 -16.74
CA GLY A 44 -19.39 15.99 -17.18
C GLY A 44 -19.72 17.29 -17.95
N THR A 45 -19.16 18.42 -17.51
CA THR A 45 -19.34 19.71 -18.18
C THR A 45 -18.53 19.84 -19.47
N GLY A 46 -17.39 19.13 -19.59
CA GLY A 46 -16.57 19.11 -20.80
C GLY A 46 -17.21 18.31 -21.94
N GLN A 47 -17.78 17.17 -21.65
CA GLN A 47 -18.46 16.34 -22.66
C GLN A 47 -19.75 16.97 -23.17
N ALA A 48 -20.54 17.61 -22.31
CA ALA A 48 -21.74 18.33 -22.71
C ALA A 48 -21.45 19.56 -23.61
N LYS A 49 -20.23 20.12 -23.56
CA LYS A 49 -19.76 21.19 -24.44
C LYS A 49 -19.18 20.69 -25.76
N ALA A 50 -18.64 19.48 -25.80
CA ALA A 50 -18.09 18.89 -27.03
C ALA A 50 -19.19 18.49 -28.03
N ASP A 51 -20.40 18.13 -27.54
CA ASP A 51 -21.55 17.82 -28.39
C ASP A 51 -22.29 19.05 -28.93
N ALA A 52 -21.92 20.25 -28.49
CA ALA A 52 -22.67 21.49 -28.81
C ALA A 52 -21.97 22.45 -29.80
N GLY A 53 -20.94 22.02 -30.53
CA GLY A 53 -20.41 22.92 -31.59
C GLY A 53 -18.95 22.72 -31.95
N ALA A 54 -18.75 22.32 -33.19
CA ALA A 54 -17.46 22.30 -33.85
C ALA A 54 -16.78 23.67 -33.84
N GLY A 55 -15.66 23.73 -33.15
CA GLY A 55 -14.78 24.88 -33.08
C GLY A 55 -13.71 24.57 -32.06
N ILE A 56 -12.70 23.83 -32.51
CA ILE A 56 -11.56 23.46 -31.67
C ILE A 56 -10.68 24.69 -31.54
N ASP A 57 -10.84 25.42 -30.46
CA ASP A 57 -9.72 26.08 -29.84
C ASP A 57 -9.28 25.27 -28.64
N VAL A 58 -8.36 24.35 -28.89
CA VAL A 58 -7.56 23.71 -27.87
C VAL A 58 -6.55 24.72 -27.37
N THR A 59 -7.05 25.81 -26.85
CA THR A 59 -6.27 26.65 -25.99
C THR A 59 -6.35 26.06 -24.61
N ILE A 60 -5.41 25.10 -24.35
CA ILE A 60 -4.72 24.95 -23.08
C ILE A 60 -5.54 25.58 -21.94
N ILE A 61 -6.42 24.81 -21.35
CA ILE A 61 -6.90 25.13 -20.00
C ILE A 61 -5.65 25.09 -19.14
N GLY A 62 -5.16 26.31 -18.91
CA GLY A 62 -3.86 26.64 -18.42
C GLY A 62 -3.43 25.85 -17.20
N MET A 63 -2.27 25.41 -17.30
CA MET A 63 -1.37 24.83 -16.31
C MET A 63 -1.06 25.75 -15.11
N GLU A 64 -1.99 26.59 -14.70
CA GLU A 64 -1.80 27.54 -13.58
C GLU A 64 -2.61 27.14 -12.31
N TRP A 65 -3.17 25.94 -12.31
CA TRP A 65 -4.19 25.57 -11.33
C TRP A 65 -3.72 25.05 -9.97
N PRO A 66 -2.58 24.36 -9.76
CA PRO A 66 -2.37 23.72 -8.46
C PRO A 66 -1.79 24.66 -7.39
N VAL A 67 -0.85 25.53 -7.75
CA VAL A 67 -0.12 26.30 -6.72
C VAL A 67 -0.91 27.51 -6.22
N THR A 68 -1.58 28.23 -7.11
CA THR A 68 -2.28 29.49 -6.78
C THR A 68 -3.57 29.30 -5.99
N ARG A 69 -4.20 28.10 -6.03
CA ARG A 69 -5.42 27.82 -5.24
C ARG A 69 -5.19 26.87 -4.07
N ILE A 70 -4.20 25.99 -4.14
CA ILE A 70 -3.80 25.17 -2.98
C ILE A 70 -3.14 26.05 -1.93
N LEU A 71 -2.31 27.01 -2.34
CA LEU A 71 -1.63 27.93 -1.44
C LEU A 71 -2.60 28.71 -0.51
N PRO A 72 -3.68 29.36 -0.98
CA PRO A 72 -4.60 30.03 -0.08
C PRO A 72 -5.37 29.07 0.84
N ILE A 73 -5.70 27.88 0.38
CA ILE A 73 -6.35 26.86 1.23
C ILE A 73 -5.39 26.37 2.32
N THR A 74 -4.12 26.12 1.98
CA THR A 74 -3.10 25.75 2.95
C THR A 74 -2.82 26.87 3.94
N VAL A 75 -2.69 28.10 3.46
CA VAL A 75 -2.49 29.28 4.30
C VAL A 75 -3.72 29.51 5.21
N ALA A 76 -4.93 29.39 4.68
CA ALA A 76 -6.17 29.50 5.47
C ALA A 76 -6.27 28.39 6.53
N SER A 77 -5.90 27.15 6.18
CA SER A 77 -5.88 26.03 7.13
C SER A 77 -4.83 26.22 8.21
N CYS A 78 -3.61 26.65 7.86
CA CYS A 78 -2.57 26.99 8.83
C CYS A 78 -2.97 28.17 9.72
N ALA A 79 -3.61 29.20 9.16
CA ALA A 79 -4.11 30.35 9.92
C ALA A 79 -5.25 29.93 10.88
N ALA A 80 -6.17 29.06 10.44
CA ALA A 80 -7.23 28.52 11.28
C ALA A 80 -6.65 27.68 12.45
N VAL A 81 -5.65 26.85 12.19
CA VAL A 81 -4.93 26.12 13.25
C VAL A 81 -4.23 27.07 14.21
N ALA A 82 -3.51 28.05 13.69
CA ALA A 82 -2.85 29.06 14.52
C ALA A 82 -3.85 29.87 15.37
N ALA A 83 -4.96 30.31 14.78
CA ALA A 83 -6.04 31.00 15.50
C ALA A 83 -6.64 30.12 16.59
N MET A 84 -6.87 28.83 16.30
CA MET A 84 -7.40 27.88 17.27
C MET A 84 -6.42 27.61 18.42
N ILE A 85 -5.10 27.55 18.15
CA ILE A 85 -4.04 27.46 19.15
C ILE A 85 -4.10 28.71 20.07
N VAL A 86 -4.17 29.90 19.50
CA VAL A 86 -4.22 31.15 20.25
C VAL A 86 -5.49 31.23 21.12
N VAL A 87 -6.66 30.91 20.54
CA VAL A 87 -7.94 30.87 21.28
C VAL A 87 -7.89 29.83 22.40
N SER A 88 -7.29 28.66 22.12
CA SER A 88 -7.11 27.60 23.11
C SER A 88 -6.27 28.02 24.31
N PHE A 89 -5.16 28.70 24.04
CA PHE A 89 -4.30 29.26 25.10
C PHE A 89 -5.04 30.35 25.93
N ARG A 90 -5.88 31.18 25.30
CA ARG A 90 -6.65 32.25 25.96
C ARG A 90 -7.77 31.71 26.85
N LEU A 91 -8.46 30.66 26.41
CA LEU A 91 -9.65 30.15 27.09
C LEU A 91 -9.37 29.07 28.15
N ARG A 92 -8.15 28.61 28.36
CA ARG A 92 -7.75 27.59 29.35
C ARG A 92 -8.67 26.35 29.42
N ILE A 93 -9.28 25.94 28.29
CA ILE A 93 -10.20 24.81 28.23
C ILE A 93 -9.38 23.51 28.26
N ARG A 94 -9.72 22.55 29.10
CA ARG A 94 -8.99 21.28 29.27
C ARG A 94 -8.87 20.43 28.00
N TRP A 95 -9.80 20.58 27.05
CA TRP A 95 -9.87 19.82 25.80
C TRP A 95 -9.16 20.48 24.60
N THR A 96 -8.68 21.70 24.77
CA THR A 96 -8.13 22.52 23.67
C THR A 96 -6.89 21.91 23.06
N GLY A 97 -6.01 21.29 23.85
CA GLY A 97 -4.81 20.63 23.33
C GLY A 97 -5.14 19.49 22.39
N THR A 98 -6.09 18.63 22.74
CA THR A 98 -6.50 17.49 21.88
C THR A 98 -7.16 17.99 20.59
N LEU A 99 -8.05 18.98 20.68
CA LEU A 99 -8.70 19.58 19.51
C LEU A 99 -7.70 20.22 18.56
N THR A 100 -6.73 20.96 19.08
CA THR A 100 -5.66 21.57 18.29
C THR A 100 -4.85 20.53 17.53
N VAL A 101 -4.46 19.45 18.20
CA VAL A 101 -3.73 18.35 17.56
C VAL A 101 -4.60 17.64 16.51
N CYS A 102 -5.88 17.40 16.79
CA CYS A 102 -6.80 16.81 15.82
C CYS A 102 -6.93 17.68 14.55
N VAL A 103 -7.07 19.01 14.71
CA VAL A 103 -7.15 19.91 13.55
C VAL A 103 -5.84 19.94 12.77
N ALA A 104 -4.70 20.03 13.46
CA ALA A 104 -3.38 20.00 12.80
C ALA A 104 -3.19 18.71 12.00
N VAL A 105 -3.53 17.57 12.57
CA VAL A 105 -3.41 16.25 11.92
C VAL A 105 -4.42 16.11 10.77
N ALA A 106 -5.65 16.63 10.91
CA ALA A 106 -6.62 16.70 9.82
C ALA A 106 -6.10 17.53 8.64
N CYS A 107 -5.51 18.69 8.91
CA CYS A 107 -4.88 19.51 7.88
C CYS A 107 -3.75 18.76 7.17
N ILE A 108 -2.86 18.11 7.91
CA ILE A 108 -1.76 17.32 7.34
C ILE A 108 -2.32 16.20 6.46
N GLY A 109 -3.28 15.39 6.97
CA GLY A 109 -3.88 14.29 6.23
C GLY A 109 -4.60 14.75 4.96
N SER A 110 -5.36 15.84 5.02
CA SER A 110 -6.03 16.40 3.84
C SER A 110 -5.04 16.96 2.82
N MET A 111 -3.99 17.66 3.29
CA MET A 111 -2.98 18.25 2.39
C MET A 111 -2.17 17.18 1.66
N THR A 112 -1.73 16.13 2.38
CA THR A 112 -0.98 15.03 1.77
C THR A 112 -1.84 14.25 0.79
N ALA A 113 -3.12 14.02 1.08
CA ALA A 113 -4.07 13.37 0.19
C ALA A 113 -4.30 14.17 -1.09
N ILE A 114 -4.61 15.48 -0.97
CA ILE A 114 -4.82 16.36 -2.13
C ILE A 114 -3.53 16.46 -2.96
N ALA A 115 -2.36 16.52 -2.33
CA ALA A 115 -1.08 16.59 -3.05
C ALA A 115 -0.84 15.28 -3.83
N SER A 116 -1.08 14.11 -3.22
CA SER A 116 -0.96 12.81 -3.88
C SER A 116 -1.89 12.73 -5.10
N ASP A 117 -3.17 13.05 -4.93
CA ASP A 117 -4.17 13.03 -5.99
C ASP A 117 -3.82 14.01 -7.12
N THR A 118 -3.36 15.22 -6.77
CA THR A 118 -2.97 16.25 -7.75
C THR A 118 -1.76 15.79 -8.57
N ILE A 119 -0.76 15.21 -7.93
CA ILE A 119 0.42 14.66 -8.62
C ILE A 119 0.00 13.52 -9.55
N ALA A 120 -0.82 12.59 -9.07
CA ALA A 120 -1.31 11.48 -9.88
C ALA A 120 -2.19 11.96 -11.06
N TRP A 121 -3.01 12.96 -10.84
CA TRP A 121 -3.89 13.52 -11.87
C TRP A 121 -3.12 14.22 -13.00
N HIS A 122 -2.07 14.99 -12.70
CA HIS A 122 -1.27 15.73 -13.67
C HIS A 122 -0.12 14.92 -14.27
N ASP A 123 0.05 13.66 -13.83
CA ASP A 123 1.06 12.78 -14.41
C ASP A 123 0.74 12.51 -15.90
N PRO A 124 1.75 12.55 -16.80
CA PRO A 124 1.55 12.35 -18.24
C PRO A 124 0.85 11.02 -18.58
N ALA A 125 1.18 9.93 -17.87
CA ALA A 125 0.52 8.65 -18.10
C ALA A 125 -0.97 8.69 -17.74
N SER A 126 -1.32 9.37 -16.65
CA SER A 126 -2.72 9.57 -16.25
C SER A 126 -3.48 10.46 -17.26
N ALA A 127 -2.82 11.48 -17.81
CA ALA A 127 -3.41 12.35 -18.83
C ALA A 127 -3.70 11.57 -20.12
N GLN A 128 -2.76 10.73 -20.58
CA GLN A 128 -2.96 9.88 -21.76
C GLN A 128 -4.09 8.86 -21.57
N ALA A 129 -4.11 8.17 -20.43
CA ALA A 129 -5.16 7.20 -20.13
C ALA A 129 -6.58 7.82 -20.04
N ARG A 130 -6.70 9.13 -19.79
CA ARG A 130 -7.99 9.84 -19.82
C ARG A 130 -8.44 10.22 -21.21
N GLN A 131 -7.49 10.47 -22.13
CA GLN A 131 -7.81 10.89 -23.50
C GLN A 131 -8.24 9.71 -24.36
N SER A 132 -7.50 8.60 -24.29
CA SER A 132 -7.79 7.39 -25.08
C SER A 132 -7.13 6.17 -24.47
N SER A 133 -7.79 5.01 -24.61
CA SER A 133 -7.16 3.72 -24.39
C SER A 133 -6.32 3.37 -25.61
N SER A 134 -5.03 3.67 -25.59
CA SER A 134 -4.11 3.48 -26.71
C SER A 134 -2.85 2.73 -26.27
N TYR A 135 -2.16 2.18 -27.26
CA TYR A 135 -0.87 1.53 -27.04
C TYR A 135 0.19 2.57 -26.72
N HIS A 136 0.86 2.36 -25.60
CA HIS A 136 1.99 3.17 -25.17
C HIS A 136 3.17 2.28 -24.82
N GLU A 137 4.36 2.79 -25.12
CA GLU A 137 5.60 2.23 -24.62
C GLU A 137 5.92 2.90 -23.28
N VAL A 138 6.14 2.07 -22.25
CA VAL A 138 6.39 2.55 -20.88
C VAL A 138 7.64 1.91 -20.31
N MET A 139 8.47 2.69 -19.66
CA MET A 139 9.58 2.20 -18.86
C MET A 139 9.16 2.15 -17.40
N ALA A 140 9.24 0.95 -16.81
CA ALA A 140 8.71 0.72 -15.48
C ALA A 140 9.52 -0.27 -14.64
N THR A 141 9.47 -0.08 -13.32
CA THR A 141 10.02 -1.02 -12.34
C THR A 141 8.91 -1.86 -11.73
N VAL A 142 9.06 -3.18 -11.72
CA VAL A 142 8.12 -4.10 -11.07
C VAL A 142 8.26 -3.97 -9.55
N THR A 143 7.17 -3.64 -8.85
CA THR A 143 7.18 -3.38 -7.41
C THR A 143 6.66 -4.54 -6.58
N THR A 144 5.69 -5.30 -7.12
CA THR A 144 5.11 -6.47 -6.46
C THR A 144 5.50 -7.75 -7.21
N PRO A 145 5.44 -8.92 -6.55
CA PRO A 145 5.59 -10.18 -7.25
C PRO A 145 4.42 -10.39 -8.23
N VAL A 146 4.66 -11.23 -9.23
CA VAL A 146 3.63 -11.65 -10.18
C VAL A 146 2.72 -12.68 -9.50
N ILE A 147 1.43 -12.43 -9.56
CA ILE A 147 0.40 -13.31 -9.00
C ILE A 147 -0.69 -13.57 -10.04
N ALA A 148 -1.52 -14.60 -9.81
CA ALA A 148 -2.68 -14.87 -10.64
C ALA A 148 -3.60 -13.64 -10.73
N SER A 149 -4.18 -13.43 -11.89
CA SER A 149 -5.04 -12.27 -12.15
C SER A 149 -6.38 -12.38 -11.42
N ASP A 150 -6.87 -11.24 -10.93
CA ASP A 150 -8.24 -11.10 -10.44
C ASP A 150 -9.25 -10.90 -11.58
N GLN A 151 -8.77 -10.67 -12.80
CA GLN A 151 -9.57 -10.57 -14.01
C GLN A 151 -9.49 -11.88 -14.81
N ARG A 152 -10.65 -12.41 -15.23
CA ARG A 152 -10.75 -13.68 -15.97
C ARG A 152 -10.11 -13.65 -17.37
N THR A 153 -9.88 -12.46 -17.90
CA THR A 153 -9.35 -12.29 -19.26
C THR A 153 -7.82 -12.41 -19.32
N TYR A 154 -7.15 -12.25 -18.19
CA TYR A 154 -5.69 -12.26 -18.09
C TYR A 154 -5.23 -13.32 -17.08
N ASP A 155 -4.07 -13.89 -17.31
CA ASP A 155 -3.54 -14.98 -16.48
C ASP A 155 -2.81 -14.47 -15.25
N CYS A 156 -2.13 -13.33 -15.35
CA CYS A 156 -1.40 -12.77 -14.22
C CYS A 156 -1.50 -11.25 -14.09
N GLN A 157 -1.16 -10.79 -12.89
CA GLN A 157 -1.09 -9.37 -12.56
C GLN A 157 0.12 -9.05 -11.71
N THR A 158 0.62 -7.82 -11.85
CA THR A 158 1.65 -7.25 -10.99
C THR A 158 1.53 -5.74 -10.96
N ASP A 159 1.98 -5.11 -9.88
CA ASP A 159 2.01 -3.66 -9.80
C ASP A 159 3.40 -3.16 -10.19
N ILE A 160 3.43 -2.16 -11.06
CA ILE A 160 4.65 -1.50 -11.53
C ILE A 160 4.62 -0.03 -11.15
N ARG A 161 5.79 0.57 -11.09
CA ARG A 161 5.95 2.02 -11.00
C ARG A 161 6.61 2.52 -12.27
N LEU A 162 5.96 3.45 -12.95
CA LEU A 162 6.52 4.06 -14.14
C LEU A 162 7.76 4.89 -13.80
N SER A 163 8.71 4.94 -14.71
CA SER A 163 9.83 5.87 -14.74
C SER A 163 9.76 6.78 -15.96
N GLY A 164 9.07 6.36 -17.02
CA GLY A 164 8.82 7.13 -18.23
C GLY A 164 7.70 6.52 -19.06
N ILE A 165 7.14 7.33 -19.94
CA ILE A 165 6.15 6.96 -20.97
C ILE A 165 6.51 7.67 -22.26
N THR A 166 6.42 6.97 -23.38
CA THR A 166 6.61 7.56 -24.69
C THR A 166 5.28 8.13 -25.20
N VAL A 167 5.26 9.45 -25.40
CA VAL A 167 4.10 10.20 -25.91
C VAL A 167 4.55 10.93 -27.17
N ASP A 168 3.88 10.69 -28.29
CA ASP A 168 4.19 11.30 -29.58
C ASP A 168 5.68 11.17 -29.98
N GLY A 169 6.29 10.01 -29.66
CA GLY A 169 7.69 9.73 -29.95
C GLY A 169 8.70 10.42 -29.03
N THR A 170 8.25 11.06 -27.97
CA THR A 170 9.10 11.68 -26.94
C THR A 170 8.94 10.98 -25.61
N ASP A 171 10.06 10.73 -24.92
CA ASP A 171 10.04 10.12 -23.60
C ASP A 171 9.78 11.18 -22.53
N VAL A 172 8.67 11.02 -21.83
CA VAL A 172 8.25 11.90 -20.73
C VAL A 172 8.32 11.17 -19.41
N ARG A 173 8.85 11.80 -18.38
CA ARG A 173 8.94 11.21 -17.05
C ARG A 173 7.55 11.05 -16.45
N SER A 174 7.27 9.84 -15.95
CA SER A 174 6.08 9.51 -15.17
C SER A 174 6.47 8.75 -13.91
N THR A 175 5.72 8.91 -12.83
CA THR A 175 6.01 8.26 -11.54
C THR A 175 4.81 7.53 -10.95
N VAL A 176 3.73 7.44 -11.70
CA VAL A 176 2.47 6.81 -11.27
C VAL A 176 2.64 5.30 -11.13
N ALA A 177 1.94 4.74 -10.15
CA ALA A 177 1.78 3.29 -10.03
C ALA A 177 0.72 2.81 -11.03
N VAL A 178 1.01 1.70 -11.68
CA VAL A 178 0.16 1.08 -12.71
C VAL A 178 0.04 -0.40 -12.39
N ARG A 179 -1.16 -0.96 -12.51
CA ARG A 179 -1.36 -2.41 -12.46
C ARG A 179 -1.27 -2.99 -13.85
N VAL A 180 -0.38 -3.95 -14.02
CA VAL A 180 -0.22 -4.70 -15.26
C VAL A 180 -1.09 -5.93 -15.19
N TYR A 181 -1.85 -6.17 -16.24
CA TYR A 181 -2.52 -7.43 -16.52
C TYR A 181 -1.89 -8.04 -17.78
N ALA A 182 -1.56 -9.31 -17.73
CA ALA A 182 -0.81 -9.94 -18.78
C ALA A 182 -1.26 -11.38 -19.02
N ASP A 183 -1.07 -11.85 -20.26
CA ASP A 183 -1.28 -13.23 -20.66
C ASP A 183 -0.13 -14.13 -20.16
N GLU A 184 -0.35 -15.45 -20.15
CA GLU A 184 0.58 -16.46 -19.65
C GLU A 184 2.02 -16.29 -20.21
N SER A 185 2.15 -15.88 -21.47
CA SER A 185 3.44 -15.67 -22.14
C SER A 185 4.34 -14.63 -21.46
N TYR A 186 3.76 -13.69 -20.73
CA TYR A 186 4.48 -12.61 -20.02
C TYR A 186 4.74 -12.91 -18.55
N CYS A 187 3.93 -13.76 -17.95
CA CYS A 187 3.91 -13.99 -16.51
C CYS A 187 5.27 -14.46 -15.97
N GLY A 188 5.94 -15.36 -16.68
CA GLY A 188 7.26 -15.87 -16.30
C GLY A 188 8.44 -14.93 -16.58
N GLN A 189 8.22 -13.86 -17.36
CA GLN A 189 9.29 -12.92 -17.75
C GLN A 189 9.46 -11.77 -16.76
N LEU A 190 8.40 -11.41 -16.03
CA LEU A 190 8.41 -10.26 -15.13
C LEU A 190 8.97 -10.63 -13.76
N ARG A 191 10.02 -9.94 -13.31
CA ARG A 191 10.68 -10.17 -12.02
C ARG A 191 10.64 -8.92 -11.17
N ARG A 192 10.27 -9.07 -9.89
CA ARG A 192 10.21 -7.96 -8.93
C ARG A 192 11.56 -7.24 -8.82
N GLY A 193 11.54 -5.93 -8.90
CA GLY A 193 12.71 -5.05 -8.80
C GLY A 193 13.46 -4.85 -10.11
N ALA A 194 13.13 -5.58 -11.17
CA ALA A 194 13.68 -5.34 -12.49
C ALA A 194 12.97 -4.18 -13.20
N VAL A 195 13.68 -3.54 -14.11
CA VAL A 195 13.16 -2.47 -14.97
C VAL A 195 12.95 -3.02 -16.37
N TYR A 196 11.75 -2.81 -16.88
CA TYR A 196 11.34 -3.26 -18.20
C TYR A 196 10.85 -2.11 -19.06
N LEU A 197 11.04 -2.26 -20.36
CA LEU A 197 10.34 -1.53 -21.39
C LEU A 197 9.15 -2.40 -21.82
N LEU A 198 7.94 -1.90 -21.60
CA LEU A 198 6.69 -2.63 -21.83
C LEU A 198 5.85 -1.84 -22.82
N THR A 199 5.25 -2.54 -23.78
CA THR A 199 4.29 -1.96 -24.72
C THR A 199 2.92 -2.56 -24.49
N GLY A 200 1.92 -1.73 -24.20
CA GLY A 200 0.57 -2.20 -23.89
C GLY A 200 -0.48 -1.11 -23.95
N VAL A 201 -1.74 -1.50 -23.77
CA VAL A 201 -2.87 -0.58 -23.73
C VAL A 201 -2.98 0.04 -22.34
N LEU A 202 -2.74 1.34 -22.26
CA LEU A 202 -2.88 2.10 -21.01
C LEU A 202 -4.31 2.62 -20.88
N GLN A 203 -4.95 2.35 -19.74
CA GLN A 203 -6.31 2.81 -19.46
C GLN A 203 -6.50 3.18 -17.99
N GLN A 204 -7.56 3.95 -17.68
CA GLN A 204 -7.95 4.22 -16.31
C GLN A 204 -8.44 2.95 -15.62
N ALA A 205 -8.07 2.78 -14.36
CA ALA A 205 -8.57 1.69 -13.54
C ALA A 205 -10.07 1.86 -13.26
N ARG A 206 -10.82 0.79 -13.43
CA ARG A 206 -12.26 0.78 -13.12
C ARG A 206 -12.53 0.57 -11.63
N TYR A 207 -11.57 -0.01 -10.91
CA TYR A 207 -11.63 -0.30 -9.46
C TYR A 207 -10.22 -0.46 -8.89
N GLY A 208 -10.12 -0.45 -7.57
CA GLY A 208 -8.87 -0.61 -6.85
C GLY A 208 -8.20 0.71 -6.49
N ARG A 209 -7.06 0.61 -5.80
CA ARG A 209 -6.28 1.76 -5.32
C ARG A 209 -5.36 2.34 -6.41
N ILE A 210 -4.92 1.50 -7.33
CA ILE A 210 -3.99 1.91 -8.40
C ILE A 210 -4.80 2.56 -9.50
N PRO A 211 -4.46 3.81 -9.90
CA PRO A 211 -5.30 4.61 -10.79
C PRO A 211 -5.29 4.15 -12.25
N LEU A 212 -4.28 3.40 -12.66
CA LEU A 212 -4.07 3.01 -14.06
C LEU A 212 -3.88 1.51 -14.20
N TRP A 213 -4.35 1.00 -15.33
CA TRP A 213 -4.10 -0.36 -15.79
C TRP A 213 -3.31 -0.35 -17.09
N LEU A 214 -2.33 -1.24 -17.20
CA LEU A 214 -1.61 -1.53 -18.43
C LEU A 214 -1.93 -2.97 -18.84
N LEU A 215 -2.54 -3.13 -19.99
CA LEU A 215 -2.91 -4.42 -20.54
C LEU A 215 -1.84 -4.85 -21.54
N LEU A 216 -1.16 -5.94 -21.24
CA LEU A 216 -0.18 -6.55 -22.14
C LEU A 216 -0.89 -7.63 -22.94
N GLU A 217 -1.24 -7.29 -24.17
CA GLU A 217 -1.94 -8.18 -25.09
C GLU A 217 -1.05 -8.52 -26.30
N GLY A 218 -1.23 -9.74 -26.82
CA GLY A 218 -0.50 -10.19 -28.00
C GLY A 218 0.93 -10.63 -27.73
N LYS A 219 1.82 -10.56 -28.71
CA LYS A 219 3.24 -10.98 -28.60
C LYS A 219 4.19 -9.78 -28.72
N GLN A 220 3.91 -8.73 -27.94
CA GLN A 220 4.82 -7.59 -27.90
C GLN A 220 6.10 -7.95 -27.14
N PRO A 221 7.28 -7.50 -27.58
CA PRO A 221 8.52 -7.80 -26.91
C PRO A 221 8.59 -7.12 -25.54
N VAL A 222 8.92 -7.89 -24.51
CA VAL A 222 9.28 -7.37 -23.19
C VAL A 222 10.79 -7.25 -23.13
N ALA A 223 11.30 -6.03 -23.10
CA ALA A 223 12.73 -5.80 -23.00
C ALA A 223 13.13 -5.48 -21.56
N GLN A 224 13.96 -6.34 -20.97
CA GLN A 224 14.53 -6.06 -19.66
C GLN A 224 15.67 -5.07 -19.79
N VAL A 225 15.47 -3.85 -19.27
CA VAL A 225 16.46 -2.76 -19.29
C VAL A 225 17.46 -2.89 -18.16
N ARG A 226 17.00 -3.33 -16.99
CA ARG A 226 17.85 -3.52 -15.81
C ARG A 226 17.41 -4.73 -15.00
N ALA A 227 18.37 -5.54 -14.60
CA ALA A 227 18.15 -6.65 -13.69
C ALA A 227 17.75 -6.16 -12.27
N PRO A 228 17.06 -6.99 -11.48
CA PRO A 228 16.74 -6.67 -10.10
C PRO A 228 18.02 -6.48 -9.28
N PRO A 229 18.03 -5.59 -8.29
CA PRO A 229 19.16 -5.45 -7.39
C PRO A 229 19.40 -6.73 -6.59
N TRP A 230 20.66 -7.04 -6.29
CA TRP A 230 21.08 -8.31 -5.70
C TRP A 230 20.26 -8.74 -4.46
N HIS A 231 19.88 -7.80 -3.61
CA HIS A 231 19.10 -8.09 -2.39
C HIS A 231 17.66 -8.56 -2.73
N LEU A 232 17.01 -7.97 -3.74
CA LEU A 232 15.70 -8.44 -4.20
C LEU A 232 15.81 -9.77 -4.94
N ALA A 233 16.88 -9.99 -5.69
CA ALA A 233 17.15 -11.27 -6.32
C ALA A 233 17.38 -12.39 -5.29
N ALA A 234 18.12 -12.11 -4.21
CA ALA A 234 18.32 -13.04 -3.10
C ALA A 234 17.00 -13.37 -2.38
N ILE A 235 16.15 -12.37 -2.13
CA ILE A 235 14.83 -12.57 -1.52
C ILE A 235 13.95 -13.43 -2.45
N ALA A 236 13.91 -13.12 -3.74
CA ALA A 236 13.15 -13.88 -4.72
C ALA A 236 13.60 -15.35 -4.75
N HIS A 237 14.92 -15.60 -4.72
CA HIS A 237 15.46 -16.96 -4.67
C HIS A 237 15.04 -17.73 -3.40
N VAL A 238 15.03 -17.06 -2.24
CA VAL A 238 14.54 -17.68 -0.98
C VAL A 238 13.04 -17.98 -1.07
N GLN A 239 12.26 -17.07 -1.63
CA GLN A 239 10.82 -17.28 -1.82
C GLN A 239 10.57 -18.45 -2.78
N GLU A 240 11.27 -18.51 -3.90
CA GLU A 240 11.18 -19.57 -4.89
C GLU A 240 11.54 -20.93 -4.29
N ALA A 241 12.66 -21.02 -3.54
CA ALA A 241 13.05 -22.23 -2.82
C ALA A 241 11.98 -22.66 -1.80
N PHE A 242 11.32 -21.72 -1.13
CA PHE A 242 10.22 -22.02 -0.22
C PHE A 242 9.03 -22.64 -0.97
N PHE A 243 8.62 -22.08 -2.10
CA PHE A 243 7.53 -22.62 -2.91
C PHE A 243 7.88 -24.03 -3.44
N THR A 244 9.10 -24.25 -3.92
CA THR A 244 9.57 -25.58 -4.38
C THR A 244 9.49 -26.62 -3.25
N VAL A 245 9.81 -26.24 -2.01
CA VAL A 245 9.65 -27.17 -0.86
C VAL A 245 8.16 -27.43 -0.58
N THR A 246 7.30 -26.42 -0.70
CA THR A 246 5.87 -26.58 -0.46
C THR A 246 5.17 -27.42 -1.55
N GLU A 247 5.73 -27.55 -2.73
CA GLU A 247 5.24 -28.47 -3.78
C GLU A 247 5.26 -29.93 -3.36
N GLN A 248 6.11 -30.31 -2.40
CA GLN A 248 6.18 -31.67 -1.87
C GLN A 248 5.08 -31.99 -0.86
N LEU A 249 4.30 -30.99 -0.45
CA LEU A 249 3.21 -31.17 0.52
C LEU A 249 1.95 -31.71 -0.18
N SER A 250 0.98 -32.14 0.63
CA SER A 250 -0.37 -32.47 0.15
C SER A 250 -1.03 -31.23 -0.46
N ASP A 251 -2.09 -31.40 -1.26
CA ASP A 251 -2.82 -30.30 -1.90
C ASP A 251 -3.26 -29.22 -0.90
N GLN A 252 -3.66 -29.61 0.32
CA GLN A 252 -3.96 -28.69 1.41
C GLN A 252 -2.73 -27.87 1.81
N GLY A 253 -1.60 -28.52 1.98
CA GLY A 253 -0.34 -27.89 2.36
C GLY A 253 0.16 -26.94 1.29
N ARG A 254 0.06 -27.31 0.02
CA ARG A 254 0.47 -26.47 -1.14
C ARG A 254 -0.30 -25.16 -1.18
N VAL A 255 -1.59 -25.17 -0.86
CA VAL A 255 -2.45 -23.97 -0.85
C VAL A 255 -2.23 -23.15 0.42
N LEU A 256 -2.35 -23.79 1.60
CA LEU A 256 -2.46 -23.10 2.87
C LEU A 256 -1.11 -22.63 3.44
N VAL A 257 -0.05 -23.43 3.29
CA VAL A 257 1.24 -23.08 3.89
C VAL A 257 1.80 -21.77 3.30
N PRO A 258 1.84 -21.56 1.97
CA PRO A 258 2.24 -20.28 1.41
C PRO A 258 1.30 -19.14 1.80
N GLY A 259 -0.01 -19.36 1.79
CA GLY A 259 -1.00 -18.36 2.20
C GLY A 259 -0.77 -17.87 3.62
N LEU A 260 -0.60 -18.78 4.55
CA LEU A 260 -0.40 -18.46 5.95
C LEU A 260 0.99 -17.89 6.27
N THR A 261 2.03 -18.25 5.53
CA THR A 261 3.41 -17.83 5.83
C THR A 261 3.89 -16.65 5.00
N MET A 262 3.58 -16.63 3.70
CA MET A 262 4.04 -15.62 2.75
C MET A 262 2.95 -14.59 2.40
N GLY A 263 1.67 -14.92 2.64
CA GLY A 263 0.54 -14.05 2.35
C GLY A 263 0.00 -14.14 0.91
N VAL A 264 0.43 -15.14 0.16
CA VAL A 264 -0.07 -15.48 -1.17
C VAL A 264 -0.40 -16.95 -1.19
N LEU A 265 -1.59 -17.32 -1.65
CA LEU A 265 -1.97 -18.71 -1.80
C LEU A 265 -1.05 -19.40 -2.81
N GLY A 266 -0.76 -20.69 -2.57
CA GLY A 266 0.14 -21.42 -3.43
C GLY A 266 -0.30 -21.42 -4.91
N GLN A 267 -1.62 -21.46 -5.15
CA GLN A 267 -2.20 -21.41 -6.48
C GLN A 267 -2.09 -20.05 -7.18
N ASP A 268 -1.96 -18.96 -6.40
CA ASP A 268 -1.91 -17.60 -6.94
C ASP A 268 -0.49 -17.14 -7.23
N TYR A 269 0.52 -17.88 -6.76
CA TYR A 269 1.91 -17.55 -7.01
C TYR A 269 2.34 -17.99 -8.40
N ILE A 270 2.71 -17.04 -9.23
CA ILE A 270 3.28 -17.24 -10.55
C ILE A 270 4.70 -16.67 -10.49
N GLY A 271 5.63 -17.46 -10.01
CA GLY A 271 7.02 -17.02 -9.87
C GLY A 271 7.99 -18.08 -10.37
N GLY A 272 9.15 -17.61 -10.86
CA GLY A 272 10.25 -18.46 -11.26
C GLY A 272 10.10 -19.13 -12.62
N GLU A 273 11.08 -20.01 -12.92
CA GLU A 273 11.16 -20.76 -14.18
C GLU A 273 10.19 -21.96 -14.22
N THR A 274 9.62 -22.33 -13.09
CA THR A 274 8.78 -23.53 -12.90
C THR A 274 7.29 -23.32 -13.22
N GLY A 275 6.86 -22.08 -13.44
CA GLY A 275 5.44 -21.79 -13.70
C GLY A 275 4.55 -21.86 -12.44
N PRO A 276 3.21 -21.83 -12.61
CA PRO A 276 2.29 -21.90 -11.50
C PRO A 276 2.36 -23.27 -10.80
N MET A 277 2.22 -23.25 -9.47
CA MET A 277 2.23 -24.48 -8.67
C MET A 277 1.10 -25.42 -9.10
N PRO A 278 1.37 -26.71 -9.38
CA PRO A 278 0.34 -27.66 -9.75
C PRO A 278 -0.57 -27.96 -8.56
N VAL A 279 -1.70 -27.31 -8.48
CA VAL A 279 -2.74 -27.50 -7.49
C VAL A 279 -4.03 -27.93 -8.18
N ASN A 280 -4.79 -28.85 -7.55
CA ASN A 280 -6.12 -29.19 -8.04
C ASN A 280 -7.02 -27.91 -7.94
N SER A 281 -7.35 -27.32 -9.08
CA SER A 281 -8.10 -26.07 -9.17
C SER A 281 -9.48 -26.13 -8.50
N THR A 282 -10.18 -27.27 -8.62
CA THR A 282 -11.49 -27.48 -7.98
C THR A 282 -11.36 -27.48 -6.45
N TYR A 283 -10.32 -28.11 -5.92
CA TYR A 283 -10.05 -28.12 -4.49
C TYR A 283 -9.68 -26.72 -3.98
N ALA A 284 -8.80 -26.04 -4.67
CA ALA A 284 -8.34 -24.70 -4.33
C ALA A 284 -9.51 -23.70 -4.29
N GLN A 285 -10.38 -23.71 -5.32
CA GLN A 285 -11.58 -22.87 -5.38
C GLN A 285 -12.58 -23.22 -4.27
N THR A 286 -12.77 -24.50 -3.99
CA THR A 286 -13.67 -24.94 -2.90
C THR A 286 -13.17 -24.44 -1.55
N LEU A 287 -11.86 -24.58 -1.30
CA LEU A 287 -11.22 -24.13 -0.08
C LEU A 287 -11.32 -22.60 0.08
N GLU A 288 -11.01 -21.86 -0.96
CA GLU A 288 -11.14 -20.39 -0.97
C GLU A 288 -12.58 -19.94 -0.68
N ASN A 289 -13.56 -20.58 -1.34
CA ASN A 289 -14.98 -20.29 -1.09
C ASN A 289 -15.40 -20.59 0.36
N GLN A 290 -14.91 -21.69 0.94
CA GLN A 290 -15.15 -22.01 2.34
C GLN A 290 -14.56 -20.97 3.30
N PHE A 291 -13.33 -20.53 3.05
CA PHE A 291 -12.68 -19.46 3.82
C PHE A 291 -13.42 -18.14 3.68
N ARG A 292 -13.88 -17.82 2.47
CA ARG A 292 -14.69 -16.61 2.20
C ARG A 292 -16.03 -16.64 2.92
N GLN A 293 -16.74 -17.77 2.85
CA GLN A 293 -18.05 -17.96 3.51
C GLN A 293 -17.95 -17.94 5.03
N SER A 294 -16.88 -18.51 5.59
CA SER A 294 -16.63 -18.49 7.04
C SER A 294 -16.10 -17.13 7.56
N GLY A 295 -15.83 -16.17 6.68
CA GLY A 295 -15.32 -14.85 7.06
C GLY A 295 -13.89 -14.83 7.58
N ILE A 296 -13.15 -15.93 7.45
CA ILE A 296 -11.76 -16.07 7.96
C ILE A 296 -10.69 -15.82 6.90
N MET A 297 -11.06 -15.27 5.74
CA MET A 297 -10.09 -14.88 4.70
C MET A 297 -8.97 -13.98 5.23
N HIS A 298 -9.27 -13.14 6.25
CA HIS A 298 -8.26 -12.30 6.87
C HIS A 298 -7.14 -13.06 7.60
N LEU A 299 -7.36 -14.34 7.95
CA LEU A 299 -6.32 -15.20 8.51
C LEU A 299 -5.33 -15.69 7.45
N MET A 300 -5.75 -15.75 6.19
CA MET A 300 -4.86 -16.09 5.06
C MET A 300 -3.96 -14.92 4.65
N ALA A 301 -4.35 -13.69 4.97
CA ALA A 301 -3.43 -12.58 4.92
C ALA A 301 -2.44 -12.68 6.08
N VAL A 302 -1.15 -12.53 5.79
CA VAL A 302 -0.12 -12.53 6.84
C VAL A 302 -0.50 -11.51 7.91
N SER A 303 -0.82 -12.02 9.10
CA SER A 303 -1.26 -11.20 10.22
C SER A 303 -0.08 -10.77 11.09
N GLY A 304 -0.28 -9.71 11.87
CA GLY A 304 0.68 -9.29 12.90
C GLY A 304 1.07 -10.40 13.90
N GLY A 305 0.29 -11.51 13.95
CA GLY A 305 0.56 -12.66 14.79
C GLY A 305 1.93 -13.31 14.53
N HIS A 306 2.34 -13.43 13.26
CA HIS A 306 3.66 -13.97 12.90
C HIS A 306 4.79 -13.10 13.45
N PHE A 307 4.66 -11.80 13.33
CA PHE A 307 5.62 -10.83 13.88
C PHE A 307 5.72 -10.96 15.40
N VAL A 308 4.59 -11.08 16.09
CA VAL A 308 4.55 -11.23 17.56
C VAL A 308 5.15 -12.54 18.01
N LEU A 309 4.83 -13.66 17.35
CA LEU A 309 5.35 -14.98 17.69
C LEU A 309 6.87 -15.05 17.53
N VAL A 310 7.40 -14.64 16.36
CA VAL A 310 8.83 -14.70 16.10
C VAL A 310 9.59 -13.74 17.01
N ALA A 311 9.09 -12.53 17.20
CA ALA A 311 9.68 -11.58 18.14
C ALA A 311 9.65 -12.08 19.58
N GLY A 312 8.57 -12.75 19.99
CA GLY A 312 8.45 -13.38 21.30
C GLY A 312 9.50 -14.45 21.50
N LEU A 313 9.73 -15.30 20.49
CA LEU A 313 10.79 -16.31 20.50
C LEU A 313 12.17 -15.69 20.63
N VAL A 314 12.49 -14.70 19.77
CA VAL A 314 13.78 -13.99 19.80
C VAL A 314 14.00 -13.33 21.16
N ARG A 315 13.00 -12.63 21.70
CA ARG A 315 13.09 -12.03 23.05
C ARG A 315 13.37 -13.09 24.11
N ARG A 316 12.69 -14.25 24.05
CA ARG A 316 12.90 -15.31 25.01
C ARG A 316 14.32 -15.88 24.94
N LEU A 317 14.84 -16.06 23.73
CA LEU A 317 16.24 -16.48 23.53
C LEU A 317 17.24 -15.44 24.05
N CYS A 318 17.03 -14.17 23.74
CA CYS A 318 17.88 -13.08 24.24
C CYS A 318 17.86 -12.97 25.78
N MET A 319 16.69 -13.18 26.41
CA MET A 319 16.57 -13.21 27.86
C MET A 319 17.31 -14.40 28.46
N TRP A 320 17.26 -15.56 27.81
CA TRP A 320 18.01 -16.74 28.25
C TRP A 320 19.52 -16.53 28.15
N MET A 321 19.97 -15.77 27.13
CA MET A 321 21.37 -15.38 26.93
C MET A 321 21.78 -14.16 27.80
N LEU A 322 20.88 -13.62 28.63
CA LEU A 322 21.10 -12.44 29.46
C LEU A 322 21.58 -11.20 28.68
N LEU A 323 21.12 -11.06 27.43
CA LEU A 323 21.49 -9.92 26.58
C LEU A 323 20.85 -8.63 27.07
N ASP A 324 21.58 -7.52 26.88
CA ASP A 324 21.06 -6.18 27.18
C ASP A 324 19.80 -5.90 26.36
N ARG A 325 18.85 -5.15 26.94
CA ARG A 325 17.56 -4.83 26.32
C ARG A 325 17.70 -4.04 25.01
N ARG A 326 18.75 -3.21 24.87
CA ARG A 326 19.01 -2.46 23.63
C ARG A 326 19.45 -3.39 22.51
N LEU A 327 20.33 -4.34 22.83
CA LEU A 327 20.75 -5.35 21.88
C LEU A 327 19.58 -6.28 21.50
N THR A 328 18.76 -6.69 22.48
CA THR A 328 17.54 -7.45 22.24
C THR A 328 16.57 -6.69 21.30
N ALA A 329 16.37 -5.38 21.52
CA ALA A 329 15.54 -4.56 20.65
C ALA A 329 16.10 -4.47 19.22
N LEU A 330 17.41 -4.34 19.08
CA LEU A 330 18.09 -4.33 17.78
C LEU A 330 17.90 -5.66 17.04
N LEU A 331 18.09 -6.79 17.72
CA LEU A 331 17.89 -8.13 17.14
C LEU A 331 16.44 -8.35 16.73
N VAL A 332 15.47 -7.97 17.56
CA VAL A 332 14.05 -8.04 17.25
C VAL A 332 13.70 -7.15 16.03
N SER A 333 14.26 -5.94 15.96
CA SER A 333 14.07 -5.06 14.80
C SER A 333 14.66 -5.66 13.54
N GLY A 334 15.84 -6.27 13.61
CA GLY A 334 16.47 -6.99 12.50
C GLY A 334 15.59 -8.15 12.00
N VAL A 335 15.02 -8.92 12.92
CA VAL A 335 14.09 -10.01 12.59
C VAL A 335 12.82 -9.47 11.94
N TYR A 336 12.28 -8.34 12.40
CA TYR A 336 11.13 -7.71 11.73
C TYR A 336 11.45 -7.27 10.31
N VAL A 337 12.64 -6.72 10.07
CA VAL A 337 13.08 -6.39 8.71
C VAL A 337 13.18 -7.65 7.84
N LEU A 338 13.79 -8.72 8.34
CA LEU A 338 13.91 -9.98 7.61
C LEU A 338 12.54 -10.58 7.28
N LEU A 339 11.61 -10.59 8.24
CA LEU A 339 10.25 -11.07 7.99
C LEU A 339 9.51 -10.22 6.95
N ALA A 340 9.58 -8.88 7.06
CA ALA A 340 8.95 -7.99 6.12
C ALA A 340 9.52 -8.11 4.70
N LEU A 341 10.79 -8.45 4.56
CA LEU A 341 11.44 -8.70 3.27
C LEU A 341 11.08 -10.08 2.70
N ALA A 342 11.00 -11.10 3.57
CA ALA A 342 10.67 -12.47 3.17
C ALA A 342 9.22 -12.62 2.72
N MET A 343 8.30 -11.88 3.36
CA MET A 343 6.87 -11.90 3.03
C MET A 343 6.56 -11.04 1.81
N PHE A 344 5.46 -11.36 1.12
CA PHE A 344 4.98 -10.50 0.04
C PHE A 344 4.48 -9.17 0.58
N PRO A 345 4.77 -8.05 -0.12
CA PRO A 345 4.35 -6.74 0.32
C PRO A 345 2.82 -6.63 0.36
N SER A 346 2.29 -6.38 1.54
CA SER A 346 0.87 -6.13 1.76
C SER A 346 0.69 -5.03 2.80
N ASP A 347 -0.48 -4.40 2.79
CA ASP A 347 -0.81 -3.34 3.75
C ASP A 347 -0.77 -3.85 5.21
N SER A 348 -1.16 -5.12 5.42
CA SER A 348 -1.12 -5.79 6.72
C SER A 348 0.32 -6.01 7.21
N VAL A 349 1.21 -6.47 6.33
CA VAL A 349 2.64 -6.66 6.66
C VAL A 349 3.29 -5.32 6.98
N ALA A 350 3.04 -4.27 6.19
CA ALA A 350 3.58 -2.94 6.43
C ALA A 350 3.15 -2.40 7.81
N ARG A 351 1.86 -2.55 8.16
CA ARG A 351 1.35 -2.14 9.46
C ARG A 351 1.98 -2.94 10.61
N ALA A 352 2.03 -4.27 10.51
CA ALA A 352 2.62 -5.13 11.53
C ALA A 352 4.12 -4.82 11.74
N PHE A 353 4.83 -4.56 10.66
CA PHE A 353 6.24 -4.16 10.68
C PHE A 353 6.45 -2.85 11.44
N ILE A 354 5.69 -1.79 11.10
CA ILE A 354 5.83 -0.48 11.75
C ILE A 354 5.44 -0.56 13.23
N MET A 355 4.33 -1.24 13.56
CA MET A 355 3.93 -1.48 14.95
C MET A 355 5.01 -2.25 15.73
N GLY A 356 5.61 -3.24 15.09
CA GLY A 356 6.70 -4.02 15.66
C GLY A 356 7.93 -3.16 15.97
N LEU A 357 8.33 -2.29 15.03
CA LEU A 357 9.45 -1.36 15.25
C LEU A 357 9.18 -0.36 16.37
N ILE A 358 7.95 0.21 16.45
CA ILE A 358 7.54 1.06 17.57
C ILE A 358 7.62 0.27 18.89
N GLY A 359 7.18 -0.98 18.88
CA GLY A 359 7.28 -1.87 20.03
C GLY A 359 8.72 -2.16 20.46
N ALA A 360 9.61 -2.42 19.51
CA ALA A 360 11.03 -2.62 19.79
C ALA A 360 11.70 -1.35 20.34
N LEU A 361 11.37 -0.19 19.77
CA LEU A 361 11.88 1.11 20.24
C LEU A 361 11.43 1.40 21.68
N THR A 362 10.15 1.22 22.00
CA THR A 362 9.64 1.43 23.36
C THR A 362 10.27 0.47 24.35
N TYR A 363 10.51 -0.78 23.94
CA TYR A 363 11.24 -1.76 24.75
C TYR A 363 12.70 -1.33 25.02
N ALA A 364 13.42 -0.85 23.99
CA ALA A 364 14.77 -0.31 24.14
C ALA A 364 14.83 0.85 25.16
N MET A 365 13.80 1.71 25.17
CA MET A 365 13.67 2.83 26.11
C MET A 365 13.24 2.39 27.53
N GLY A 366 12.98 1.09 27.74
CA GLY A 366 12.51 0.56 29.03
C GLY A 366 11.05 0.90 29.35
N ARG A 367 10.26 1.29 28.34
CA ARG A 367 8.84 1.57 28.47
C ARG A 367 8.00 0.35 28.11
N ARG A 368 6.82 0.22 28.70
CA ARG A 368 5.85 -0.81 28.31
C ARG A 368 5.23 -0.44 26.97
N THR A 369 5.18 -1.37 26.06
CA THR A 369 4.50 -1.21 24.77
C THR A 369 2.98 -1.20 24.99
N GLN A 370 2.31 -0.17 24.46
CA GLN A 370 0.86 -0.07 24.44
C GLN A 370 0.39 -0.32 23.00
N ALA A 371 -0.28 -1.43 22.77
CA ALA A 371 -0.68 -1.85 21.41
C ALA A 371 -1.57 -0.82 20.71
N LEU A 372 -2.55 -0.24 21.42
CA LEU A 372 -3.45 0.77 20.87
C LEU A 372 -2.71 2.05 20.47
N SER A 373 -1.81 2.53 21.33
CA SER A 373 -1.00 3.72 21.05
C SER A 373 -0.05 3.46 19.86
N ALA A 374 0.57 2.28 19.80
CA ALA A 374 1.42 1.90 18.65
C ALA A 374 0.61 1.84 17.35
N LEU A 375 -0.61 1.29 17.38
CA LEU A 375 -1.53 1.28 16.24
C LEU A 375 -1.85 2.71 15.78
N CYS A 376 -2.24 3.60 16.70
CA CYS A 376 -2.55 4.99 16.37
C CYS A 376 -1.35 5.71 15.73
N TRP A 377 -0.15 5.55 16.28
CA TRP A 377 1.06 6.10 15.69
C TRP A 377 1.38 5.53 14.32
N THR A 378 1.13 4.23 14.13
CA THR A 378 1.29 3.58 12.82
C THR A 378 0.32 4.16 11.80
N VAL A 379 -0.96 4.31 12.14
CA VAL A 379 -1.97 4.92 11.26
C VAL A 379 -1.57 6.34 10.87
N ILE A 380 -1.21 7.18 11.87
CA ILE A 380 -0.80 8.55 11.62
C ILE A 380 0.44 8.61 10.73
N GLY A 381 1.47 7.82 11.03
CA GLY A 381 2.72 7.81 10.27
C GLY A 381 2.54 7.30 8.83
N VAL A 382 1.76 6.23 8.65
CA VAL A 382 1.50 5.67 7.31
C VAL A 382 0.70 6.64 6.45
N LEU A 383 -0.39 7.22 6.99
CA LEU A 383 -1.22 8.15 6.22
C LEU A 383 -0.51 9.49 5.93
N ALA A 384 0.43 9.90 6.77
CA ALA A 384 1.25 11.08 6.50
C ALA A 384 2.19 10.89 5.30
N VAL A 385 2.70 9.66 5.10
CA VAL A 385 3.64 9.33 4.02
C VAL A 385 2.92 8.82 2.77
N ASN A 386 1.88 8.03 2.95
CA ASN A 386 1.10 7.42 1.87
C ASN A 386 -0.40 7.54 2.18
N PRO A 387 -1.02 8.69 1.85
CA PRO A 387 -2.42 8.96 2.13
C PRO A 387 -3.38 8.01 1.39
N ASP A 388 -2.97 7.45 0.24
CA ASP A 388 -3.77 6.51 -0.56
C ASP A 388 -4.10 5.23 0.23
N MET A 389 -3.32 4.92 1.28
CA MET A 389 -3.60 3.83 2.20
C MET A 389 -4.90 4.00 3.00
N SER A 390 -5.42 5.23 3.11
CA SER A 390 -6.70 5.50 3.78
C SER A 390 -7.88 4.79 3.09
N ALA A 391 -7.83 4.63 1.78
CA ALA A 391 -8.84 3.95 0.96
C ALA A 391 -8.62 2.43 0.84
N SER A 392 -7.54 1.89 1.43
CA SER A 392 -7.25 0.45 1.37
C SER A 392 -8.09 -0.34 2.37
N PHE A 393 -8.89 -1.28 1.87
CA PHE A 393 -9.60 -2.24 2.72
C PHE A 393 -8.64 -3.14 3.52
N GLY A 394 -7.50 -3.51 2.92
CA GLY A 394 -6.47 -4.29 3.60
C GLY A 394 -5.89 -3.57 4.81
N PHE A 395 -5.68 -2.25 4.71
CA PHE A 395 -5.22 -1.43 5.81
C PHE A 395 -6.31 -1.21 6.87
N ALA A 396 -7.57 -1.03 6.45
CA ALA A 396 -8.70 -0.77 7.35
C ALA A 396 -9.09 -2.00 8.19
N LEU A 397 -9.12 -3.19 7.57
CA LEU A 397 -9.61 -4.43 8.19
C LEU A 397 -8.52 -5.21 8.93
N SER A 398 -7.29 -4.96 8.66
CA SER A 398 -6.16 -5.61 9.33
C SER A 398 -5.68 -4.81 10.55
#